data_707964500f4593a7ab62514599570c9c
#
_entry.id   707964500f4593a7ab62514599570c9c
#
_cell.length_a   1.000
_cell.length_b   1.000
_cell.length_c   1.000
_cell.angle_alpha   90.00
_cell.angle_beta   90.00
_cell.angle_gamma   90.00
#
_symmetry.space_group_name_H-M   'P 1'
#
loop_
_entity.id
_entity.type
_entity.pdbx_description
1 polymer ?
#
loop_
_entity_poly.entity_id
_entity_poly.type
_entity_poly.pdbx_seq_one_letter_code
_entity_poly.pdbx_strand_id
1 'polypeptide(L)'
;MRARRLALLSTFAMTLATTTLLGAAPAHADGPGVGSPWIVSVGDSYISGEAGRWAGNSNNGESYIDALGSTAYYDNAGHTAEVINRCHRSSSAEVYTGVVNGYNLACSGAKTSTYTDSNGYFKPGLDFYSSGGQQGQALMLQTFAATHNVKAIAVSIGGNNFNFGSIVQSCVSDFLGSPSWYPDYCNDDSSVTANFTSANITAQTTAIKSGLLNLRTAMRNAGYADGSWSLVVQDYMSPVPNGSGFRYSQSGYTRQSTGGCGFWDNDANWANGSALPTINTAVKNAATQAGIASTKVLELANAFNGRRLCESTVGLIEEKGLAGWWSAGAVDQTEWVNQIRTVSTAGSDYYIQESLHPNYWGQGALANCLTLAWNGGAVRGGTCTRGANGLNSYGEPNMVLS
;
A
#
# COMPACT_ATOMS: atom_id res chain seq x y z
N MET A 1 48.25 -46.98 74.31
CA MET A 1 49.12 -46.09 73.53
C MET A 1 48.24 -44.93 73.07
N ARG A 2 48.60 -43.72 73.44
CA ARG A 2 47.72 -42.54 73.38
C ARG A 2 47.87 -41.84 72.04
N ALA A 3 46.74 -41.66 71.33
CA ALA A 3 46.63 -40.84 70.14
C ALA A 3 46.26 -39.40 70.49
N ARG A 4 47.05 -38.45 70.06
CA ARG A 4 46.78 -37.01 70.26
C ARG A 4 45.92 -36.51 69.05
N ARG A 5 44.84 -35.84 69.36
CA ARG A 5 44.00 -35.12 68.39
C ARG A 5 44.55 -33.72 68.18
N LEU A 6 44.90 -33.37 66.92
CA LEU A 6 45.15 -31.98 66.52
C LEU A 6 43.86 -31.36 66.09
N ALA A 7 43.47 -30.24 66.64
CA ALA A 7 42.35 -29.42 66.20
C ALA A 7 42.87 -28.38 65.19
N LEU A 8 42.37 -28.38 63.99
CA LEU A 8 42.57 -27.30 63.02
C LEU A 8 41.45 -26.29 63.19
N LEU A 9 41.81 -25.06 63.56
CA LEU A 9 40.92 -23.91 63.45
C LEU A 9 40.98 -23.41 61.99
N SER A 10 39.84 -23.51 61.29
CA SER A 10 39.62 -22.86 60.00
C SER A 10 38.96 -21.52 60.18
N THR A 11 39.70 -20.45 59.94
CA THR A 11 39.19 -19.08 59.85
C THR A 11 38.41 -18.89 58.55
N PHE A 12 37.11 -18.71 58.63
CA PHE A 12 36.27 -18.36 57.51
C PHE A 12 36.36 -16.85 57.25
N ALA A 13 37.04 -16.44 56.18
CA ALA A 13 37.04 -15.08 55.73
C ALA A 13 35.74 -14.83 54.92
N MET A 14 34.84 -14.03 55.46
CA MET A 14 33.58 -13.62 54.86
C MET A 14 33.90 -12.44 53.92
N THR A 15 34.05 -12.71 52.63
CA THR A 15 34.11 -11.66 51.60
C THR A 15 32.71 -11.10 51.35
N LEU A 16 32.48 -9.86 51.78
CA LEU A 16 31.31 -9.07 51.42
C LEU A 16 31.40 -8.74 49.92
N ALA A 17 30.64 -9.46 49.08
CA ALA A 17 30.42 -9.07 47.69
C ALA A 17 29.41 -7.91 47.68
N THR A 18 29.91 -6.67 47.49
CA THR A 18 29.05 -5.53 47.17
C THR A 18 28.50 -5.71 45.74
N THR A 19 27.29 -6.22 45.63
CA THR A 19 26.51 -6.18 44.38
C THR A 19 26.12 -4.72 44.13
N THR A 20 26.86 -4.03 43.25
CA THR A 20 26.39 -2.80 42.65
C THR A 20 25.12 -3.16 41.83
N LEU A 21 23.94 -2.81 42.35
CA LEU A 21 22.74 -2.70 41.57
C LEU A 21 23.02 -1.64 40.50
N LEU A 22 23.39 -2.10 39.28
CA LEU A 22 23.24 -1.30 38.10
C LEU A 22 21.75 -1.04 37.98
N GLY A 23 21.30 0.12 38.41
CA GLY A 23 19.94 0.61 38.20
C GLY A 23 19.69 0.51 36.72
N ALA A 24 18.76 -0.37 36.30
CA ALA A 24 18.21 -0.35 34.96
C ALA A 24 17.72 1.08 34.74
N ALA A 25 18.31 1.77 33.76
CA ALA A 25 17.77 3.05 33.32
C ALA A 25 16.29 2.83 33.05
N PRO A 26 15.40 3.73 33.52
CA PRO A 26 13.99 3.59 33.23
C PRO A 26 13.86 3.47 31.74
N ALA A 27 13.22 2.39 31.25
CA ALA A 27 12.84 2.28 29.87
C ALA A 27 12.00 3.52 29.58
N HIS A 28 12.55 4.45 28.79
CA HIS A 28 11.76 5.57 28.31
C HIS A 28 10.61 4.96 27.52
N ALA A 29 9.39 5.11 28.01
CA ALA A 29 8.21 4.77 27.25
C ALA A 29 8.26 5.58 25.96
N ASP A 30 8.17 4.91 24.80
CA ASP A 30 8.00 5.59 23.52
C ASP A 30 6.75 6.47 23.60
N GLY A 31 6.80 7.62 22.94
CA GLY A 31 5.69 8.58 22.96
C GLY A 31 5.92 9.70 21.95
N PRO A 32 5.10 10.75 21.98
CA PRO A 32 5.19 11.82 21.01
C PRO A 32 6.62 12.41 20.95
N GLY A 33 7.33 12.17 19.82
CA GLY A 33 8.69 12.66 19.60
C GLY A 33 9.80 11.93 20.32
N VAL A 34 9.53 10.85 21.07
CA VAL A 34 10.49 10.08 21.85
C VAL A 34 10.52 8.63 21.39
N GLY A 35 11.71 8.01 21.31
CA GLY A 35 11.91 6.64 20.88
C GLY A 35 12.22 6.51 19.39
N SER A 36 12.23 5.26 18.89
CA SER A 36 12.51 4.96 17.49
C SER A 36 11.48 5.59 16.55
N PRO A 37 11.90 6.14 15.40
CA PRO A 37 10.96 6.78 14.48
C PRO A 37 10.05 5.76 13.78
N TRP A 38 8.81 6.20 13.47
CA TRP A 38 7.81 5.43 12.75
C TRP A 38 7.28 6.20 11.55
N ILE A 39 7.01 5.48 10.46
CA ILE A 39 6.09 5.89 9.38
C ILE A 39 4.79 5.13 9.58
N VAL A 40 3.67 5.83 9.54
CA VAL A 40 2.33 5.23 9.60
C VAL A 40 1.66 5.40 8.25
N SER A 41 1.19 4.31 7.63
CA SER A 41 0.36 4.38 6.43
C SER A 41 -1.12 4.44 6.79
N VAL A 42 -1.84 5.30 6.07
CA VAL A 42 -3.29 5.43 6.11
C VAL A 42 -3.82 5.59 4.69
N GLY A 43 -5.07 5.22 4.46
CA GLY A 43 -5.67 5.36 3.14
C GLY A 43 -6.39 4.12 2.68
N ASP A 44 -6.32 3.87 1.37
CA ASP A 44 -7.07 2.82 0.70
C ASP A 44 -6.23 1.57 0.35
N SER A 45 -6.71 0.78 -0.61
CA SER A 45 -6.12 -0.50 -1.00
C SER A 45 -4.71 -0.40 -1.56
N TYR A 46 -4.37 0.69 -2.25
CA TYR A 46 -3.05 0.84 -2.87
C TYR A 46 -1.93 0.88 -1.83
N ILE A 47 -2.19 1.55 -0.71
CA ILE A 47 -1.22 1.67 0.40
C ILE A 47 -1.44 0.61 1.49
N SER A 48 -2.60 -0.09 1.53
CA SER A 48 -2.81 -1.19 2.48
C SER A 48 -1.96 -2.42 2.14
N GLY A 49 -1.52 -2.55 0.89
CA GLY A 49 -0.83 -3.71 0.39
C GLY A 49 -1.76 -4.74 -0.25
N GLU A 50 -2.97 -4.32 -0.68
CA GLU A 50 -3.86 -5.17 -1.50
C GLU A 50 -3.07 -5.76 -2.65
N ALA A 51 -3.26 -7.06 -2.94
CA ALA A 51 -2.51 -7.84 -3.91
C ALA A 51 -1.01 -8.07 -3.60
N GLY A 52 -0.49 -7.55 -2.50
CA GLY A 52 0.91 -7.73 -2.12
C GLY A 52 1.34 -9.18 -1.81
N ARG A 53 0.40 -10.13 -1.77
CA ARG A 53 0.69 -11.56 -1.69
C ARG A 53 1.41 -12.07 -2.94
N TRP A 54 1.08 -11.55 -4.11
CA TRP A 54 1.39 -12.13 -5.41
C TRP A 54 2.57 -11.44 -6.08
N ALA A 55 3.53 -12.16 -6.62
CA ALA A 55 4.70 -11.62 -7.28
C ALA A 55 4.69 -11.93 -8.78
N GLY A 56 4.27 -10.95 -9.58
CA GLY A 56 4.00 -11.12 -11.01
C GLY A 56 2.61 -11.71 -11.26
N ASN A 57 2.38 -12.19 -12.48
CA ASN A 57 1.14 -12.82 -12.92
C ASN A 57 1.43 -14.15 -13.62
N SER A 58 0.51 -15.13 -13.50
CA SER A 58 0.60 -16.43 -14.16
C SER A 58 -0.78 -17.05 -14.37
N ASN A 59 -0.96 -17.78 -15.45
CA ASN A 59 -2.11 -18.63 -15.71
C ASN A 59 -1.83 -20.12 -15.45
N ASN A 60 -0.60 -20.49 -15.11
CA ASN A 60 -0.23 -21.88 -14.82
C ASN A 60 -0.63 -22.35 -13.42
N GLY A 61 -0.85 -21.41 -12.49
CA GLY A 61 -1.27 -21.69 -11.12
C GLY A 61 -0.70 -20.68 -10.12
N GLU A 62 -1.37 -20.55 -8.99
CA GLU A 62 -1.04 -19.55 -7.98
C GLU A 62 0.32 -19.78 -7.33
N SER A 63 0.77 -21.03 -7.19
CA SER A 63 2.09 -21.34 -6.64
C SER A 63 3.26 -20.70 -7.38
N TYR A 64 3.09 -20.36 -8.66
CA TYR A 64 4.13 -19.69 -9.44
C TYR A 64 4.32 -18.22 -9.07
N ILE A 65 3.35 -17.63 -8.41
CA ILE A 65 3.31 -16.20 -8.06
C ILE A 65 3.06 -15.93 -6.57
N ASP A 66 2.69 -16.93 -5.76
CA ASP A 66 2.41 -16.77 -4.33
C ASP A 66 3.71 -16.57 -3.53
N ALA A 67 4.03 -15.30 -3.23
CA ALA A 67 5.25 -14.95 -2.52
C ALA A 67 5.11 -14.99 -0.99
N LEU A 68 3.90 -14.82 -0.46
CA LEU A 68 3.68 -14.66 0.99
C LEU A 68 2.76 -15.71 1.61
N GLY A 69 2.12 -16.54 0.80
CA GLY A 69 1.20 -17.57 1.27
C GLY A 69 -0.16 -17.02 1.73
N SER A 70 -1.01 -17.92 2.20
CA SER A 70 -2.40 -17.62 2.58
C SER A 70 -2.55 -16.68 3.78
N THR A 71 -1.47 -16.43 4.54
CA THR A 71 -1.46 -15.55 5.72
C THR A 71 -0.94 -14.13 5.40
N ALA A 72 -0.77 -13.79 4.13
CA ALA A 72 -0.22 -12.52 3.67
C ALA A 72 -0.88 -11.28 4.29
N TYR A 73 -2.17 -11.37 4.60
CA TYR A 73 -2.99 -10.28 5.14
C TYR A 73 -3.28 -10.40 6.64
N TYR A 74 -2.70 -11.38 7.34
CA TYR A 74 -2.92 -11.56 8.78
C TYR A 74 -2.07 -10.58 9.56
N ASP A 75 -2.69 -9.47 9.98
CA ASP A 75 -2.05 -8.32 10.61
C ASP A 75 -2.27 -8.24 12.13
N ASN A 76 -2.96 -9.22 12.74
CA ASN A 76 -3.05 -9.31 14.20
C ASN A 76 -1.71 -9.74 14.82
N ALA A 77 -1.52 -9.52 16.10
CA ALA A 77 -0.29 -9.81 16.83
C ALA A 77 0.16 -11.28 16.74
N GLY A 78 -0.75 -12.20 16.48
CA GLY A 78 -0.47 -13.64 16.33
C GLY A 78 -0.31 -14.08 14.88
N HIS A 79 -0.46 -13.20 13.90
CA HIS A 79 -0.48 -13.52 12.46
C HIS A 79 -1.44 -14.67 12.11
N THR A 80 -2.63 -14.67 12.71
CA THR A 80 -3.66 -15.72 12.55
C THR A 80 -4.95 -15.21 11.91
N ALA A 81 -5.13 -13.90 11.78
CA ALA A 81 -6.30 -13.27 11.17
C ALA A 81 -6.02 -11.81 10.81
N GLU A 82 -6.86 -11.24 9.95
CA GLU A 82 -6.95 -9.80 9.76
C GLU A 82 -7.57 -9.14 11.00
N VAL A 83 -7.01 -8.03 11.46
CA VAL A 83 -7.59 -7.21 12.55
C VAL A 83 -8.93 -6.61 12.10
N ILE A 84 -8.99 -6.14 10.87
CA ILE A 84 -10.22 -5.68 10.22
C ILE A 84 -10.37 -6.47 8.92
N ASN A 85 -11.39 -7.31 8.91
CA ASN A 85 -11.64 -8.23 7.79
C ASN A 85 -11.73 -7.49 6.44
N ARG A 86 -11.02 -7.98 5.44
CA ARG A 86 -10.96 -7.41 4.10
C ARG A 86 -10.34 -6.01 4.02
N CYS A 87 -9.53 -5.60 5.01
CA CYS A 87 -8.61 -4.47 4.84
C CYS A 87 -7.36 -4.85 4.06
N HIS A 88 -7.03 -6.12 3.99
CA HIS A 88 -5.89 -6.68 3.26
C HIS A 88 -4.58 -5.90 3.51
N ARG A 89 -4.24 -5.73 4.78
CA ARG A 89 -2.97 -5.14 5.20
C ARG A 89 -1.86 -6.15 5.03
N SER A 90 -1.23 -6.15 3.85
CA SER A 90 -0.18 -7.11 3.54
C SER A 90 1.09 -6.87 4.36
N SER A 91 1.79 -7.96 4.69
CA SER A 91 3.15 -7.89 5.24
C SER A 91 4.19 -7.34 4.24
N SER A 92 3.85 -7.25 2.94
CA SER A 92 4.65 -6.58 1.91
C SER A 92 4.20 -5.14 1.61
N ALA A 93 3.25 -4.59 2.38
CA ALA A 93 2.79 -3.22 2.15
C ALA A 93 3.96 -2.23 2.18
N GLU A 94 3.91 -1.21 1.33
CA GLU A 94 4.98 -0.26 1.09
C GLU A 94 5.51 0.46 2.34
N VAL A 95 4.73 0.52 3.42
CA VAL A 95 5.16 1.14 4.68
C VAL A 95 6.27 0.37 5.38
N TYR A 96 6.46 -0.91 5.05
CA TYR A 96 7.49 -1.77 5.62
C TYR A 96 8.81 -1.67 4.84
N THR A 97 9.40 -0.49 4.86
CA THR A 97 10.58 -0.11 4.06
C THR A 97 11.92 -0.74 4.48
N GLY A 98 11.98 -1.41 5.60
CA GLY A 98 13.23 -1.98 6.16
C GLY A 98 14.23 -0.95 6.74
N VAL A 99 14.02 0.36 6.53
CA VAL A 99 14.94 1.43 7.02
C VAL A 99 14.41 2.20 8.22
N VAL A 100 13.10 2.15 8.45
CA VAL A 100 12.40 2.79 9.56
C VAL A 100 11.21 1.93 9.96
N ASN A 101 10.75 2.00 11.20
CA ASN A 101 9.57 1.25 11.63
C ASN A 101 8.33 1.66 10.83
N GLY A 102 7.59 0.70 10.33
CA GLY A 102 6.33 0.89 9.61
C GLY A 102 5.12 0.42 10.40
N TYR A 103 4.00 1.14 10.32
CA TYR A 103 2.73 0.70 10.87
C TYR A 103 1.59 0.96 9.88
N ASN A 104 0.83 -0.09 9.54
CA ASN A 104 -0.19 -0.02 8.51
C ASN A 104 -1.59 0.11 9.12
N LEU A 105 -2.24 1.25 8.92
CA LEU A 105 -3.63 1.51 9.31
C LEU A 105 -4.59 1.59 8.11
N ALA A 106 -4.05 1.55 6.89
CA ALA A 106 -4.85 1.64 5.67
C ALA A 106 -5.83 0.47 5.53
N CYS A 107 -6.81 0.59 4.65
CA CYS A 107 -7.80 -0.45 4.44
C CYS A 107 -8.27 -0.50 2.98
N SER A 108 -8.23 -1.67 2.39
CA SER A 108 -8.80 -1.89 1.05
C SER A 108 -10.25 -1.42 0.97
N GLY A 109 -10.57 -0.66 -0.08
CA GLY A 109 -11.88 -0.08 -0.29
C GLY A 109 -12.17 1.21 0.48
N ALA A 110 -11.26 1.66 1.37
CA ALA A 110 -11.51 2.85 2.18
C ALA A 110 -11.77 4.09 1.32
N LYS A 111 -12.70 4.90 1.78
CA LYS A 111 -13.00 6.26 1.33
C LYS A 111 -12.56 7.24 2.44
N THR A 112 -12.73 8.52 2.19
CA THR A 112 -12.44 9.55 3.19
C THR A 112 -13.33 9.45 4.43
N SER A 113 -14.53 8.87 4.32
CA SER A 113 -15.45 8.61 5.43
C SER A 113 -15.63 7.12 5.65
N THR A 114 -15.73 6.71 6.90
CA THR A 114 -16.02 5.34 7.34
C THR A 114 -17.40 4.89 6.83
N TYR A 115 -17.49 3.66 6.36
CA TYR A 115 -18.74 3.05 5.92
C TYR A 115 -18.68 1.52 6.02
N THR A 116 -19.80 0.87 5.77
CA THR A 116 -19.87 -0.58 5.53
C THR A 116 -20.15 -0.79 4.06
N ASP A 117 -19.39 -1.64 3.40
CA ASP A 117 -19.57 -1.90 1.98
C ASP A 117 -20.80 -2.78 1.69
N SER A 118 -21.13 -3.00 0.41
CA SER A 118 -22.29 -3.80 -0.01
C SER A 118 -22.22 -5.28 0.40
N ASN A 119 -21.03 -5.76 0.78
CA ASN A 119 -20.81 -7.12 1.25
C ASN A 119 -20.84 -7.21 2.79
N GLY A 120 -21.11 -6.11 3.48
CA GLY A 120 -21.17 -6.04 4.94
C GLY A 120 -19.82 -5.85 5.63
N TYR A 121 -18.73 -5.60 4.91
CA TYR A 121 -17.41 -5.36 5.51
C TYR A 121 -17.25 -3.92 5.95
N PHE A 122 -16.74 -3.76 7.16
CA PHE A 122 -16.40 -2.46 7.72
C PHE A 122 -15.18 -1.86 6.99
N LYS A 123 -15.31 -0.63 6.53
CA LYS A 123 -14.27 0.11 5.80
C LYS A 123 -13.97 1.42 6.53
N PRO A 124 -12.91 1.45 7.39
CA PRO A 124 -12.52 2.65 8.10
C PRO A 124 -12.02 3.74 7.15
N GLY A 125 -12.61 4.93 7.21
CA GLY A 125 -12.18 6.12 6.48
C GLY A 125 -11.16 6.95 7.25
N LEU A 126 -10.73 8.09 6.67
CA LEU A 126 -9.84 9.04 7.33
C LEU A 126 -10.61 9.96 8.30
N ASP A 127 -11.42 9.38 9.19
CA ASP A 127 -12.27 10.09 10.13
C ASP A 127 -12.10 9.58 11.57
N PHE A 128 -12.81 10.22 12.49
CA PHE A 128 -12.85 9.86 13.91
C PHE A 128 -14.04 8.94 14.26
N TYR A 129 -14.48 8.13 13.30
CA TYR A 129 -15.55 7.17 13.59
C TYR A 129 -15.21 6.31 14.82
N SER A 130 -16.21 6.12 15.70
CA SER A 130 -16.09 5.29 16.90
C SER A 130 -17.46 4.72 17.25
N SER A 131 -17.71 3.47 16.93
CA SER A 131 -18.95 2.77 17.27
C SER A 131 -18.72 1.26 17.27
N GLY A 132 -19.36 0.54 18.21
CA GLY A 132 -19.30 -0.92 18.27
C GLY A 132 -17.89 -1.51 18.37
N GLY A 133 -16.93 -0.79 18.93
CA GLY A 133 -15.51 -1.20 18.99
C GLY A 133 -14.74 -0.96 17.70
N GLN A 134 -15.38 -0.46 16.65
CA GLN A 134 -14.75 -0.11 15.38
C GLN A 134 -14.33 1.37 15.36
N GLN A 135 -13.22 1.66 14.69
CA GLN A 135 -12.63 3.00 14.62
C GLN A 135 -12.27 3.39 13.19
N GLY A 136 -12.42 4.67 12.86
CA GLY A 136 -11.86 5.27 11.66
C GLY A 136 -10.34 5.43 11.77
N GLN A 137 -9.65 5.55 10.63
CA GLN A 137 -8.19 5.57 10.57
C GLN A 137 -7.58 6.77 11.32
N ALA A 138 -8.25 7.94 11.35
CA ALA A 138 -7.76 9.09 12.10
C ALA A 138 -7.74 8.82 13.61
N LEU A 139 -8.77 8.14 14.14
CA LEU A 139 -8.80 7.75 15.55
C LEU A 139 -7.78 6.66 15.87
N MET A 140 -7.60 5.68 14.98
CA MET A 140 -6.55 4.66 15.12
C MET A 140 -5.15 5.30 15.11
N LEU A 141 -4.90 6.25 14.21
CA LEU A 141 -3.65 7.02 14.16
C LEU A 141 -3.41 7.79 15.46
N GLN A 142 -4.42 8.49 15.98
CA GLN A 142 -4.33 9.20 17.26
C GLN A 142 -3.89 8.27 18.39
N THR A 143 -4.52 7.09 18.48
CA THR A 143 -4.21 6.09 19.51
C THR A 143 -2.78 5.59 19.40
N PHE A 144 -2.32 5.26 18.18
CA PHE A 144 -0.96 4.80 17.93
C PHE A 144 0.08 5.90 18.23
N ALA A 145 -0.14 7.10 17.71
CA ALA A 145 0.78 8.21 17.84
C ALA A 145 0.96 8.69 19.29
N ALA A 146 -0.03 8.50 20.17
CA ALA A 146 0.08 8.86 21.58
C ALA A 146 1.19 8.09 22.32
N THR A 147 1.60 6.93 21.81
CA THR A 147 2.57 6.02 22.44
C THR A 147 3.79 5.70 21.56
N HIS A 148 3.89 6.29 20.36
CA HIS A 148 4.98 6.02 19.40
C HIS A 148 5.52 7.32 18.83
N ASN A 149 6.81 7.32 18.44
CA ASN A 149 7.46 8.47 17.81
C ASN A 149 7.15 8.53 16.30
N VAL A 150 5.94 8.95 15.92
CA VAL A 150 5.52 9.08 14.52
C VAL A 150 6.20 10.29 13.87
N LYS A 151 7.06 10.06 12.89
CA LYS A 151 7.79 11.10 12.14
C LYS A 151 7.20 11.38 10.78
N ALA A 152 6.52 10.41 10.19
CA ALA A 152 5.83 10.60 8.93
C ALA A 152 4.51 9.81 8.87
N ILE A 153 3.54 10.36 8.16
CA ILE A 153 2.31 9.70 7.77
C ILE A 153 2.32 9.62 6.25
N ALA A 154 2.31 8.41 5.69
CA ALA A 154 2.10 8.19 4.26
C ALA A 154 0.60 7.99 4.01
N VAL A 155 0.05 8.69 3.03
CA VAL A 155 -1.38 8.62 2.71
C VAL A 155 -1.63 8.48 1.22
N SER A 156 -2.40 7.47 0.85
CA SER A 156 -2.98 7.27 -0.49
C SER A 156 -4.48 7.12 -0.33
N ILE A 157 -5.26 8.08 -0.82
CA ILE A 157 -6.72 8.14 -0.64
C ILE A 157 -7.39 8.94 -1.75
N GLY A 158 -8.57 8.53 -2.16
CA GLY A 158 -9.39 9.28 -3.11
C GLY A 158 -9.88 8.42 -4.28
N GLY A 159 -9.16 7.40 -4.71
CA GLY A 159 -9.58 6.52 -5.81
C GLY A 159 -10.98 5.96 -5.60
N ASN A 160 -11.27 5.45 -4.41
CA ASN A 160 -12.60 4.93 -4.07
C ASN A 160 -13.68 6.03 -3.91
N ASN A 161 -13.29 7.27 -3.62
CA ASN A 161 -14.21 8.41 -3.65
C ASN A 161 -14.70 8.70 -5.09
N PHE A 162 -13.83 8.47 -6.09
CA PHE A 162 -14.17 8.53 -7.51
C PHE A 162 -14.74 7.22 -8.07
N ASN A 163 -15.11 6.25 -7.20
CA ASN A 163 -15.66 4.93 -7.56
C ASN A 163 -14.77 4.12 -8.51
N PHE A 164 -13.45 4.17 -8.31
CA PHE A 164 -12.45 3.50 -9.17
C PHE A 164 -12.81 2.03 -9.49
N GLY A 165 -13.21 1.24 -8.49
CA GLY A 165 -13.59 -0.17 -8.71
C GLY A 165 -14.75 -0.33 -9.67
N SER A 166 -15.79 0.53 -9.58
CA SER A 166 -16.95 0.48 -10.49
C SER A 166 -16.58 0.90 -11.92
N ILE A 167 -15.66 1.86 -12.06
CA ILE A 167 -15.12 2.27 -13.37
C ILE A 167 -14.39 1.11 -14.03
N VAL A 168 -13.50 0.43 -13.31
CA VAL A 168 -12.79 -0.75 -13.82
C VAL A 168 -13.78 -1.84 -14.22
N GLN A 169 -14.79 -2.10 -13.39
CA GLN A 169 -15.83 -3.09 -13.69
C GLN A 169 -16.60 -2.75 -14.96
N SER A 170 -17.00 -1.48 -15.18
CA SER A 170 -17.66 -1.03 -16.41
C SER A 170 -16.77 -1.33 -17.61
N CYS A 171 -15.53 -0.85 -17.61
CA CYS A 171 -14.62 -1.01 -18.74
C CYS A 171 -14.34 -2.50 -19.10
N VAL A 172 -14.19 -3.37 -18.09
CA VAL A 172 -14.01 -4.81 -18.35
C VAL A 172 -15.29 -5.45 -18.87
N SER A 173 -16.46 -5.04 -18.37
CA SER A 173 -17.75 -5.53 -18.83
C SER A 173 -18.01 -5.17 -20.29
N ASP A 174 -17.71 -3.93 -20.68
CA ASP A 174 -17.88 -3.45 -22.06
C ASP A 174 -16.89 -4.13 -23.03
N PHE A 175 -15.66 -4.35 -22.58
CA PHE A 175 -14.68 -5.12 -23.34
C PHE A 175 -15.15 -6.56 -23.59
N LEU A 176 -15.75 -7.21 -22.60
CA LEU A 176 -16.23 -8.58 -22.70
C LEU A 176 -17.59 -8.67 -23.41
N GLY A 177 -18.41 -7.62 -23.31
CA GLY A 177 -19.78 -7.57 -23.83
C GLY A 177 -19.88 -7.15 -25.29
N SER A 178 -18.84 -6.55 -25.87
CA SER A 178 -18.87 -6.00 -27.23
C SER A 178 -17.79 -6.60 -28.13
N PRO A 179 -18.08 -6.78 -29.44
CA PRO A 179 -17.09 -7.29 -30.38
C PRO A 179 -16.13 -6.18 -30.85
N SER A 180 -14.90 -6.55 -31.24
CA SER A 180 -13.87 -5.59 -31.65
C SER A 180 -14.21 -4.76 -32.91
N TRP A 181 -15.16 -5.18 -33.72
CA TRP A 181 -15.68 -4.44 -34.88
C TRP A 181 -16.79 -3.44 -34.50
N TYR A 182 -17.34 -3.52 -33.30
CA TYR A 182 -18.30 -2.58 -32.72
C TYR A 182 -18.10 -2.50 -31.21
N PRO A 183 -17.01 -1.88 -30.77
CA PRO A 183 -16.67 -1.80 -29.35
C PRO A 183 -17.62 -0.87 -28.60
N ASP A 184 -18.01 -1.29 -27.41
CA ASP A 184 -18.63 -0.44 -26.39
C ASP A 184 -17.54 0.13 -25.49
N TYR A 185 -17.61 1.41 -25.16
CA TYR A 185 -16.54 2.08 -24.41
C TYR A 185 -17.06 2.59 -23.06
N CYS A 186 -16.39 2.22 -21.99
CA CYS A 186 -16.76 2.69 -20.65
C CYS A 186 -16.53 4.20 -20.45
N ASN A 187 -15.66 4.81 -21.22
CA ASN A 187 -15.31 6.22 -21.06
C ASN A 187 -16.42 7.19 -21.44
N ASP A 188 -17.47 6.74 -22.15
CA ASP A 188 -18.67 7.51 -22.46
C ASP A 188 -19.92 7.07 -21.68
N ASP A 189 -19.81 6.03 -20.86
CA ASP A 189 -20.84 5.60 -19.93
C ASP A 189 -21.24 6.73 -18.97
N SER A 190 -22.54 6.95 -18.79
CA SER A 190 -23.04 7.96 -17.86
C SER A 190 -22.68 7.66 -16.40
N SER A 191 -22.60 6.38 -16.01
CA SER A 191 -22.17 5.91 -14.69
C SER A 191 -20.68 6.19 -14.43
N VAL A 192 -19.85 6.19 -15.47
CA VAL A 192 -18.43 6.49 -15.42
C VAL A 192 -18.20 8.00 -15.46
N THR A 193 -18.77 8.69 -16.46
CA THR A 193 -18.57 10.14 -16.66
C THR A 193 -19.12 11.01 -15.53
N ALA A 194 -20.18 10.54 -14.82
CA ALA A 194 -20.70 11.22 -13.63
C ALA A 194 -19.65 11.42 -12.54
N ASN A 195 -18.64 10.52 -12.44
CA ASN A 195 -17.56 10.64 -11.46
C ASN A 195 -16.60 11.80 -11.76
N PHE A 196 -16.57 12.29 -13.00
CA PHE A 196 -15.62 13.31 -13.47
C PHE A 196 -16.29 14.65 -13.81
N THR A 197 -17.53 14.88 -13.38
CA THR A 197 -18.14 16.21 -13.45
C THR A 197 -17.42 17.18 -12.52
N SER A 198 -17.38 18.47 -12.89
CA SER A 198 -16.75 19.52 -12.07
C SER A 198 -17.29 19.57 -10.65
N ALA A 199 -18.61 19.34 -10.48
CA ALA A 199 -19.25 19.29 -9.17
C ALA A 199 -18.72 18.13 -8.32
N ASN A 200 -18.63 16.92 -8.90
CA ASN A 200 -18.10 15.74 -8.19
C ASN A 200 -16.61 15.91 -7.88
N ILE A 201 -15.79 16.35 -8.83
CA ILE A 201 -14.36 16.62 -8.61
C ILE A 201 -14.17 17.57 -7.42
N THR A 202 -14.95 18.66 -7.36
CA THR A 202 -14.91 19.61 -6.24
C THR A 202 -15.31 18.96 -4.92
N ALA A 203 -16.38 18.15 -4.93
CA ALA A 203 -16.86 17.44 -3.74
C ALA A 203 -15.80 16.45 -3.22
N GLN A 204 -15.18 15.66 -4.11
CA GLN A 204 -14.17 14.67 -3.70
C GLN A 204 -12.87 15.37 -3.25
N THR A 205 -12.43 16.44 -3.91
CA THR A 205 -11.30 17.27 -3.45
C THR A 205 -11.55 17.78 -2.03
N THR A 206 -12.76 18.25 -1.73
CA THR A 206 -13.14 18.73 -0.40
C THR A 206 -13.15 17.60 0.62
N ALA A 207 -13.67 16.42 0.26
CA ALA A 207 -13.69 15.25 1.12
C ALA A 207 -12.27 14.77 1.46
N ILE A 208 -11.38 14.69 0.46
CA ILE A 208 -9.96 14.32 0.66
C ILE A 208 -9.27 15.33 1.57
N LYS A 209 -9.44 16.63 1.31
CA LYS A 209 -8.93 17.71 2.19
C LYS A 209 -9.38 17.51 3.63
N SER A 210 -10.66 17.21 3.86
CA SER A 210 -11.20 16.98 5.21
C SER A 210 -10.55 15.78 5.88
N GLY A 211 -10.33 14.68 5.16
CA GLY A 211 -9.60 13.51 5.64
C GLY A 211 -8.17 13.87 6.06
N LEU A 212 -7.43 14.64 5.25
CA LEU A 212 -6.07 15.08 5.58
C LEU A 212 -6.06 15.99 6.84
N LEU A 213 -7.05 16.85 7.00
CA LEU A 213 -7.20 17.67 8.21
C LEU A 213 -7.53 16.83 9.45
N ASN A 214 -8.25 15.72 9.31
CA ASN A 214 -8.47 14.78 10.39
C ASN A 214 -7.17 14.13 10.85
N LEU A 215 -6.25 13.77 9.93
CA LEU A 215 -4.93 13.25 10.30
C LEU A 215 -4.12 14.27 11.10
N ARG A 216 -4.13 15.56 10.70
CA ARG A 216 -3.51 16.63 11.49
C ARG A 216 -4.13 16.74 12.88
N THR A 217 -5.44 16.65 12.97
CA THR A 217 -6.17 16.70 14.25
C THR A 217 -5.78 15.51 15.13
N ALA A 218 -5.69 14.31 14.56
CA ALA A 218 -5.24 13.10 15.26
C ALA A 218 -3.84 13.27 15.87
N MET A 219 -2.89 13.81 15.09
CA MET A 219 -1.52 14.08 15.57
C MET A 219 -1.50 15.13 16.69
N ARG A 220 -2.26 16.21 16.56
CA ARG A 220 -2.39 17.22 17.62
C ARG A 220 -2.97 16.63 18.91
N ASN A 221 -4.04 15.84 18.80
CA ASN A 221 -4.66 15.17 19.94
C ASN A 221 -3.72 14.16 20.60
N ALA A 222 -2.82 13.53 19.82
CA ALA A 222 -1.77 12.65 20.32
C ALA A 222 -0.58 13.41 20.96
N GLY A 223 -0.57 14.75 20.95
CA GLY A 223 0.47 15.55 21.59
C GLY A 223 1.56 16.07 20.64
N TYR A 224 1.40 15.94 19.32
CA TYR A 224 2.37 16.45 18.34
C TYR A 224 2.11 17.92 17.98
N ALA A 225 3.17 18.71 17.96
CA ALA A 225 3.11 20.06 17.36
C ALA A 225 3.09 19.95 15.81
N ASP A 226 2.44 20.91 15.16
CA ASP A 226 2.53 21.05 13.71
C ASP A 226 4.01 21.24 13.30
N GLY A 227 4.45 20.54 12.27
CA GLY A 227 5.83 20.58 11.78
C GLY A 227 6.80 19.63 12.50
N SER A 228 6.41 18.94 13.59
CA SER A 228 7.23 17.91 14.24
C SER A 228 7.16 16.54 13.53
N TRP A 229 6.31 16.41 12.53
CA TRP A 229 6.10 15.23 11.69
C TRP A 229 5.83 15.69 10.25
N SER A 230 5.90 14.78 9.30
CA SER A 230 5.63 15.05 7.88
C SER A 230 4.40 14.28 7.37
N LEU A 231 3.61 14.92 6.51
CA LEU A 231 2.55 14.26 5.75
C LEU A 231 3.06 14.00 4.33
N VAL A 232 3.20 12.73 3.95
CA VAL A 232 3.57 12.31 2.60
C VAL A 232 2.30 11.89 1.86
N VAL A 233 1.79 12.77 1.00
CA VAL A 233 0.62 12.51 0.18
C VAL A 233 1.06 11.87 -1.13
N GLN A 234 0.58 10.68 -1.41
CA GLN A 234 0.85 9.93 -2.64
C GLN A 234 -0.27 10.15 -3.64
N ASP A 235 0.08 10.36 -4.89
CA ASP A 235 -0.84 10.19 -6.00
C ASP A 235 -0.80 8.74 -6.52
N TYR A 236 -1.72 8.36 -7.42
CA TYR A 236 -1.82 6.99 -7.93
C TYR A 236 -0.96 6.79 -9.16
N MET A 237 -0.25 5.66 -9.22
CA MET A 237 0.44 5.21 -10.42
C MET A 237 -0.56 4.67 -11.46
N SER A 238 -0.15 4.75 -12.74
CA SER A 238 -0.91 4.16 -13.83
C SER A 238 -0.79 2.62 -13.80
N PRO A 239 -1.91 1.88 -13.65
CA PRO A 239 -1.86 0.42 -13.56
C PRO A 239 -1.79 -0.29 -14.92
N VAL A 240 -2.22 0.37 -16.02
CA VAL A 240 -2.22 -0.17 -17.38
C VAL A 240 -1.52 0.80 -18.35
N PRO A 241 -0.93 0.31 -19.47
CA PRO A 241 -0.36 1.20 -20.47
C PRO A 241 -1.45 1.92 -21.29
N ASN A 242 -1.07 2.89 -22.10
CA ASN A 242 -1.91 3.38 -23.19
C ASN A 242 -2.20 2.24 -24.19
N GLY A 243 -3.24 2.37 -24.99
CA GLY A 243 -3.70 1.36 -25.94
C GLY A 243 -2.58 0.76 -26.79
N SER A 244 -1.68 1.59 -27.31
CA SER A 244 -0.53 1.14 -28.11
C SER A 244 0.56 0.41 -27.33
N GLY A 245 0.51 0.45 -25.99
CA GLY A 245 1.50 -0.18 -25.11
C GLY A 245 1.14 -1.60 -24.69
N PHE A 246 -0.06 -2.09 -24.96
CA PHE A 246 -0.47 -3.45 -24.62
C PHE A 246 0.25 -4.50 -25.48
N ARG A 247 0.67 -5.61 -24.86
CA ARG A 247 1.23 -6.77 -25.58
C ARG A 247 0.19 -7.66 -26.25
N TYR A 248 -1.07 -7.56 -25.84
CA TYR A 248 -2.18 -8.29 -26.45
C TYR A 248 -3.04 -7.37 -27.30
N SER A 249 -3.45 -7.87 -28.46
CA SER A 249 -4.42 -7.17 -29.32
C SER A 249 -5.75 -6.97 -28.58
N GLN A 250 -6.42 -5.86 -28.85
CA GLN A 250 -7.81 -5.68 -28.43
C GLN A 250 -8.81 -6.49 -29.28
N SER A 251 -8.37 -7.07 -30.42
CA SER A 251 -9.19 -7.96 -31.22
C SER A 251 -9.27 -9.34 -30.56
N GLY A 252 -10.49 -9.85 -30.40
CA GLY A 252 -10.73 -11.07 -29.65
C GLY A 252 -10.57 -10.85 -28.14
N TYR A 253 -10.66 -11.92 -27.36
CA TYR A 253 -10.71 -11.82 -25.88
C TYR A 253 -9.38 -12.15 -25.19
N THR A 254 -8.28 -12.33 -25.92
CA THR A 254 -6.96 -12.73 -25.37
C THR A 254 -6.46 -11.71 -24.34
N ARG A 255 -6.75 -10.43 -24.55
CA ARG A 255 -6.38 -9.36 -23.62
C ARG A 255 -6.96 -9.60 -22.22
N GLN A 256 -8.19 -10.09 -22.11
CA GLN A 256 -8.77 -10.48 -20.81
C GLN A 256 -8.49 -11.93 -20.47
N SER A 257 -8.72 -12.88 -21.38
CA SER A 257 -8.67 -14.31 -21.05
C SER A 257 -7.26 -14.82 -20.72
N THR A 258 -6.22 -14.20 -21.29
CA THR A 258 -4.82 -14.52 -21.01
C THR A 258 -4.18 -13.44 -20.15
N GLY A 259 -4.33 -12.17 -20.54
CA GLY A 259 -3.65 -11.06 -19.88
C GLY A 259 -4.32 -10.59 -18.60
N GLY A 260 -5.63 -10.78 -18.44
CA GLY A 260 -6.38 -10.20 -17.32
C GLY A 260 -6.42 -8.67 -17.36
N CYS A 261 -6.47 -8.06 -18.54
CA CYS A 261 -6.42 -6.62 -18.74
C CYS A 261 -7.41 -6.15 -19.82
N GLY A 262 -8.66 -6.62 -19.71
CA GLY A 262 -9.73 -6.37 -20.67
C GLY A 262 -10.17 -4.92 -20.72
N PHE A 263 -9.39 -4.09 -21.41
CA PHE A 263 -9.71 -2.71 -21.74
C PHE A 263 -9.64 -2.50 -23.25
N TRP A 264 -10.51 -1.69 -23.80
CA TRP A 264 -10.33 -1.15 -25.14
C TRP A 264 -9.18 -0.14 -25.15
N ASP A 265 -8.49 0.02 -26.28
CA ASP A 265 -7.41 1.00 -26.42
C ASP A 265 -7.87 2.42 -26.11
N ASN A 266 -9.12 2.75 -26.50
CA ASN A 266 -9.72 4.05 -26.23
C ASN A 266 -9.91 4.29 -24.73
N ASP A 267 -10.42 3.28 -24.00
CA ASP A 267 -10.61 3.36 -22.55
C ASP A 267 -9.27 3.46 -21.79
N ALA A 268 -8.27 2.69 -22.20
CA ALA A 268 -6.94 2.77 -21.61
C ALA A 268 -6.27 4.14 -21.86
N ASN A 269 -6.45 4.71 -23.06
CA ASN A 269 -5.98 6.06 -23.38
C ASN A 269 -6.70 7.11 -22.54
N TRP A 270 -8.03 7.00 -22.39
CA TRP A 270 -8.81 7.88 -21.54
C TRP A 270 -8.43 7.75 -20.06
N ALA A 271 -8.24 6.52 -19.57
CA ALA A 271 -7.82 6.27 -18.19
C ALA A 271 -6.50 6.97 -17.87
N ASN A 272 -5.50 6.86 -18.75
CA ASN A 272 -4.18 7.48 -18.59
C ASN A 272 -4.15 8.99 -18.90
N GLY A 273 -4.93 9.44 -19.88
CA GLY A 273 -4.91 10.83 -20.33
C GLY A 273 -5.90 11.76 -19.62
N SER A 274 -6.91 11.21 -18.95
CA SER A 274 -7.98 11.97 -18.33
C SER A 274 -8.32 11.52 -16.91
N ALA A 275 -8.78 10.27 -16.71
CA ALA A 275 -9.32 9.83 -15.44
C ALA A 275 -8.27 9.87 -14.32
N LEU A 276 -7.16 9.17 -14.48
CA LEU A 276 -6.07 9.15 -13.50
C LEU A 276 -5.47 10.55 -13.24
N PRO A 277 -5.13 11.36 -14.26
CA PRO A 277 -4.69 12.74 -14.03
C PRO A 277 -5.69 13.60 -13.25
N THR A 278 -7.00 13.41 -13.46
CA THR A 278 -8.04 14.12 -12.73
C THR A 278 -8.05 13.73 -11.26
N ILE A 279 -8.01 12.43 -10.95
CA ILE A 279 -7.95 11.93 -9.57
C ILE A 279 -6.67 12.44 -8.89
N ASN A 280 -5.51 12.30 -9.52
CA ASN A 280 -4.23 12.74 -8.98
C ASN A 280 -4.19 14.26 -8.75
N THR A 281 -4.79 15.03 -9.65
CA THR A 281 -4.95 16.50 -9.47
C THR A 281 -5.85 16.83 -8.29
N ALA A 282 -6.96 16.10 -8.10
CA ALA A 282 -7.85 16.30 -6.95
C ALA A 282 -7.12 16.02 -5.62
N VAL A 283 -6.32 14.94 -5.55
CA VAL A 283 -5.50 14.60 -4.39
C VAL A 283 -4.47 15.69 -4.09
N LYS A 284 -3.72 16.15 -5.09
CA LYS A 284 -2.71 17.22 -4.94
C LYS A 284 -3.35 18.57 -4.55
N ASN A 285 -4.50 18.89 -5.13
CA ASN A 285 -5.25 20.09 -4.76
C ASN A 285 -5.77 20.03 -3.32
N ALA A 286 -6.26 18.87 -2.89
CA ALA A 286 -6.71 18.66 -1.51
C ALA A 286 -5.54 18.83 -0.52
N ALA A 287 -4.36 18.28 -0.84
CA ALA A 287 -3.15 18.43 -0.03
C ALA A 287 -2.74 19.90 0.10
N THR A 288 -2.73 20.64 -1.02
CA THR A 288 -2.44 22.08 -1.04
C THR A 288 -3.45 22.87 -0.21
N GLN A 289 -4.76 22.62 -0.40
CA GLN A 289 -5.85 23.30 0.31
C GLN A 289 -5.91 22.94 1.80
N ALA A 290 -5.41 21.77 2.22
CA ALA A 290 -5.33 21.42 3.63
C ALA A 290 -4.32 22.31 4.40
N GLY A 291 -3.31 22.86 3.70
CA GLY A 291 -2.38 23.83 4.27
C GLY A 291 -1.57 23.30 5.44
N ILE A 292 -1.25 21.99 5.45
CA ILE A 292 -0.41 21.37 6.46
C ILE A 292 1.05 21.65 6.09
N ALA A 293 1.75 22.43 6.89
CA ALA A 293 3.07 22.99 6.56
C ALA A 293 4.16 21.94 6.23
N SER A 294 4.05 20.73 6.80
CA SER A 294 4.98 19.62 6.59
C SER A 294 4.57 18.67 5.46
N THR A 295 3.58 19.04 4.63
CA THR A 295 3.13 18.20 3.52
C THR A 295 4.19 18.08 2.45
N LYS A 296 4.41 16.85 2.01
CA LYS A 296 5.23 16.44 0.87
C LYS A 296 4.35 15.66 -0.10
N VAL A 297 4.49 15.93 -1.39
CA VAL A 297 3.81 15.14 -2.43
C VAL A 297 4.82 14.14 -3.00
N LEU A 298 4.43 12.86 -3.00
CA LEU A 298 5.15 11.78 -3.66
C LEU A 298 4.38 11.41 -4.93
N GLU A 299 4.89 11.85 -6.06
CA GLU A 299 4.27 11.64 -7.36
C GLU A 299 4.65 10.26 -7.90
N LEU A 300 3.65 9.40 -8.09
CA LEU A 300 3.80 8.00 -8.48
C LEU A 300 3.25 7.68 -9.87
N ALA A 301 2.61 8.63 -10.55
CA ALA A 301 1.89 8.40 -11.81
C ALA A 301 2.69 7.58 -12.83
N ASN A 302 4.01 7.76 -12.88
CA ASN A 302 4.93 7.08 -13.80
C ASN A 302 5.78 5.99 -13.14
N ALA A 303 5.57 5.66 -11.85
CA ALA A 303 6.41 4.74 -11.11
C ALA A 303 6.48 3.34 -11.73
N PHE A 304 5.39 2.88 -12.36
CA PHE A 304 5.30 1.55 -12.95
C PHE A 304 5.47 1.51 -14.47
N ASN A 305 5.89 2.59 -15.11
CA ASN A 305 6.14 2.60 -16.55
C ASN A 305 7.14 1.50 -16.95
N GLY A 306 6.73 0.65 -17.90
CA GLY A 306 7.49 -0.52 -18.32
C GLY A 306 7.23 -1.78 -17.49
N ARG A 307 6.33 -1.73 -16.47
CA ARG A 307 5.98 -2.85 -15.58
C ARG A 307 4.49 -2.95 -15.29
N ARG A 308 3.67 -2.17 -15.99
CA ARG A 308 2.21 -2.14 -15.82
C ARG A 308 1.57 -3.43 -16.29
N LEU A 309 0.35 -3.67 -15.90
CA LEU A 309 -0.43 -4.83 -16.33
C LEU A 309 -0.51 -4.88 -17.87
N CYS A 310 -0.18 -6.01 -18.45
CA CYS A 310 -0.16 -6.28 -19.90
C CYS A 310 0.73 -5.35 -20.73
N GLU A 311 1.66 -4.63 -20.13
CA GLU A 311 2.57 -3.78 -20.90
C GLU A 311 3.52 -4.62 -21.77
N SER A 312 3.82 -4.17 -22.96
CA SER A 312 4.60 -4.94 -23.96
C SER A 312 6.03 -5.27 -23.55
N THR A 313 6.55 -4.59 -22.54
CA THR A 313 7.91 -4.79 -22.00
C THR A 313 8.01 -5.94 -20.99
N VAL A 314 6.90 -6.39 -20.46
CA VAL A 314 6.80 -7.45 -19.42
C VAL A 314 5.86 -8.56 -19.85
N GLY A 315 5.68 -9.60 -19.05
CA GLY A 315 4.77 -10.71 -19.35
C GLY A 315 4.43 -11.55 -18.14
N LEU A 316 3.67 -12.60 -18.40
CA LEU A 316 3.39 -13.63 -17.42
C LEU A 316 4.66 -14.46 -17.13
N ILE A 317 4.71 -15.11 -15.99
CA ILE A 317 5.82 -16.02 -15.60
C ILE A 317 6.15 -17.00 -16.75
N GLU A 318 5.13 -17.68 -17.29
CA GLU A 318 5.28 -18.64 -18.38
C GLU A 318 5.66 -18.01 -19.71
N GLU A 319 5.19 -16.82 -20.03
CA GLU A 319 5.56 -16.10 -21.26
C GLU A 319 7.04 -15.68 -21.28
N LYS A 320 7.62 -15.49 -20.10
CA LYS A 320 9.04 -15.15 -19.92
C LYS A 320 9.92 -16.39 -19.72
N GLY A 321 9.34 -17.60 -19.73
CA GLY A 321 10.06 -18.85 -19.51
C GLY A 321 10.64 -18.99 -18.09
N LEU A 322 10.03 -18.32 -17.12
CA LEU A 322 10.47 -18.33 -15.72
C LEU A 322 9.88 -19.54 -15.00
N ALA A 323 10.64 -20.12 -14.05
CA ALA A 323 10.16 -21.20 -13.20
C ALA A 323 9.17 -20.74 -12.11
N GLY A 324 9.14 -19.44 -11.83
CA GLY A 324 8.28 -18.81 -10.85
C GLY A 324 8.79 -17.43 -10.48
N TRP A 325 8.09 -16.74 -9.58
CA TRP A 325 8.45 -15.40 -9.11
C TRP A 325 9.85 -15.31 -8.50
N TRP A 326 10.36 -16.43 -7.98
CA TRP A 326 11.71 -16.54 -7.38
C TRP A 326 12.85 -16.64 -8.41
N SER A 327 12.53 -16.73 -9.70
CA SER A 327 13.53 -16.80 -10.76
C SER A 327 14.34 -15.52 -10.85
N ALA A 328 15.62 -15.64 -11.15
CA ALA A 328 16.48 -14.49 -11.34
C ALA A 328 15.92 -13.53 -12.42
N GLY A 329 15.78 -12.27 -12.10
CA GLY A 329 15.23 -11.26 -12.99
C GLY A 329 13.71 -11.30 -13.17
N ALA A 330 12.96 -12.09 -12.39
CA ALA A 330 11.49 -12.10 -12.43
C ALA A 330 10.90 -10.71 -12.21
N VAL A 331 11.44 -9.97 -11.25
CA VAL A 331 11.04 -8.58 -10.94
C VAL A 331 11.09 -7.65 -12.16
N ASP A 332 12.05 -7.88 -13.08
CA ASP A 332 12.24 -7.03 -14.26
C ASP A 332 11.48 -7.52 -15.49
N GLN A 333 11.04 -8.75 -15.47
CA GLN A 333 10.41 -9.41 -16.62
C GLN A 333 8.90 -9.56 -16.46
N THR A 334 8.38 -9.44 -15.24
CA THR A 334 6.96 -9.61 -14.95
C THR A 334 6.29 -8.30 -14.56
N GLU A 335 4.97 -8.31 -14.55
CA GLU A 335 4.14 -7.16 -14.20
C GLU A 335 4.20 -6.87 -12.70
N TRP A 336 4.07 -5.60 -12.34
CA TRP A 336 3.98 -5.13 -10.96
C TRP A 336 2.53 -4.86 -10.51
N VAL A 337 1.57 -5.18 -11.36
CA VAL A 337 0.13 -5.02 -11.13
C VAL A 337 -0.55 -6.35 -11.38
N ASN A 338 -1.47 -6.73 -10.50
CA ASN A 338 -2.21 -7.98 -10.62
C ASN A 338 -3.19 -7.97 -11.78
N GLN A 339 -3.33 -9.14 -12.42
CA GLN A 339 -4.38 -9.42 -13.42
C GLN A 339 -5.77 -9.13 -12.87
N ILE A 340 -6.66 -8.63 -13.73
CA ILE A 340 -8.09 -8.53 -13.40
C ILE A 340 -8.71 -9.91 -13.47
N ARG A 341 -9.23 -10.38 -12.34
CA ARG A 341 -9.94 -11.64 -12.23
C ARG A 341 -11.43 -11.43 -12.44
N THR A 342 -12.06 -12.38 -13.10
CA THR A 342 -13.50 -12.41 -13.34
C THR A 342 -14.15 -13.51 -12.50
N VAL A 343 -15.48 -13.60 -12.55
CA VAL A 343 -16.25 -14.62 -11.80
C VAL A 343 -15.79 -16.06 -12.08
N SER A 344 -15.23 -16.32 -13.26
CA SER A 344 -14.68 -17.64 -13.62
C SER A 344 -13.48 -18.07 -12.78
N THR A 345 -12.83 -17.14 -12.09
CA THR A 345 -11.73 -17.41 -11.16
C THR A 345 -12.18 -17.37 -9.69
N ALA A 346 -13.48 -17.20 -9.43
CA ALA A 346 -14.06 -17.32 -8.09
C ALA A 346 -13.82 -18.73 -7.56
N GLY A 347 -13.24 -18.85 -6.36
CA GLY A 347 -12.83 -20.14 -5.76
C GLY A 347 -11.33 -20.41 -5.80
N SER A 348 -10.52 -19.56 -6.46
CA SER A 348 -9.07 -19.50 -6.25
C SER A 348 -8.76 -18.74 -4.95
N ASP A 349 -7.53 -18.85 -4.45
CA ASP A 349 -7.03 -18.02 -3.35
C ASP A 349 -6.89 -16.54 -3.74
N TYR A 350 -7.02 -16.23 -5.02
CA TYR A 350 -6.92 -14.90 -5.57
C TYR A 350 -8.26 -14.15 -5.45
N TYR A 351 -8.30 -13.11 -4.66
CA TYR A 351 -9.50 -12.30 -4.48
C TYR A 351 -9.76 -11.37 -5.68
N ILE A 352 -11.02 -11.23 -6.09
CA ILE A 352 -11.41 -10.30 -7.17
C ILE A 352 -11.01 -8.85 -6.82
N GLN A 353 -11.10 -8.46 -5.55
CA GLN A 353 -10.68 -7.13 -5.09
C GLN A 353 -9.18 -6.86 -5.22
N GLU A 354 -8.33 -7.90 -5.35
CA GLU A 354 -6.89 -7.75 -5.62
C GLU A 354 -6.58 -7.35 -7.06
N SER A 355 -7.59 -7.41 -7.95
CA SER A 355 -7.43 -7.06 -9.36
C SER A 355 -6.98 -5.61 -9.52
N LEU A 356 -6.04 -5.39 -10.45
CA LEU A 356 -5.51 -4.06 -10.81
C LEU A 356 -4.79 -3.30 -9.67
N HIS A 357 -4.35 -4.03 -8.63
CA HIS A 357 -3.58 -3.46 -7.54
C HIS A 357 -2.08 -3.76 -7.67
N PRO A 358 -1.21 -2.96 -7.03
CA PRO A 358 0.21 -3.25 -6.95
C PRO A 358 0.45 -4.61 -6.30
N ASN A 359 1.10 -5.51 -7.00
CA ASN A 359 1.46 -6.81 -6.47
C ASN A 359 2.72 -6.73 -5.57
N TYR A 360 3.29 -7.85 -5.15
CA TYR A 360 4.49 -7.91 -4.31
C TYR A 360 5.63 -7.02 -4.85
N TRP A 361 5.93 -7.10 -6.16
CA TRP A 361 6.94 -6.26 -6.78
C TRP A 361 6.54 -4.79 -6.81
N GLY A 362 5.25 -4.52 -7.07
CA GLY A 362 4.70 -3.17 -7.05
C GLY A 362 4.75 -2.55 -5.66
N GLN A 363 4.38 -3.29 -4.61
CA GLN A 363 4.48 -2.84 -3.23
C GLN A 363 5.94 -2.58 -2.84
N GLY A 364 6.87 -3.45 -3.24
CA GLY A 364 8.31 -3.24 -3.02
C GLY A 364 8.84 -1.99 -3.74
N ALA A 365 8.37 -1.71 -4.97
CA ALA A 365 8.73 -0.49 -5.69
C ALA A 365 8.22 0.77 -4.97
N LEU A 366 6.98 0.74 -4.46
CA LEU A 366 6.41 1.82 -3.66
C LEU A 366 7.15 1.98 -2.32
N ALA A 367 7.55 0.87 -1.68
CA ALA A 367 8.38 0.91 -0.47
C ALA A 367 9.73 1.61 -0.73
N ASN A 368 10.38 1.34 -1.87
CA ASN A 368 11.60 2.04 -2.24
C ASN A 368 11.35 3.53 -2.50
N CYS A 369 10.25 3.90 -3.18
CA CYS A 369 9.85 5.31 -3.32
C CYS A 369 9.66 5.99 -1.96
N LEU A 370 9.01 5.32 -1.02
CA LEU A 370 8.78 5.84 0.33
C LEU A 370 10.10 5.95 1.12
N THR A 371 11.02 4.98 0.98
CA THR A 371 12.38 5.01 1.53
C THR A 371 13.15 6.25 1.04
N LEU A 372 13.09 6.52 -0.27
CA LEU A 372 13.74 7.68 -0.87
C LEU A 372 13.10 8.99 -0.42
N ALA A 373 11.79 9.01 -0.21
CA ALA A 373 11.06 10.15 0.35
C ALA A 373 11.36 10.35 1.84
N TRP A 374 11.51 9.27 2.61
CA TRP A 374 11.93 9.30 4.02
C TRP A 374 13.29 9.98 4.20
N ASN A 375 14.26 9.67 3.32
CA ASN A 375 15.56 10.34 3.26
C ASN A 375 16.26 10.46 4.63
N GLY A 376 16.29 9.37 5.40
CA GLY A 376 16.93 9.34 6.73
C GLY A 376 16.27 10.25 7.78
N GLY A 377 14.98 10.59 7.60
CA GLY A 377 14.22 11.48 8.49
C GLY A 377 14.11 12.93 7.99
N ALA A 378 14.88 13.32 6.97
CA ALA A 378 14.74 14.60 6.27
C ALA A 378 13.71 14.47 5.12
N VAL A 379 12.46 14.20 5.48
CA VAL A 379 11.37 13.82 4.55
C VAL A 379 11.22 14.83 3.42
N ARG A 380 11.20 14.33 2.18
CA ARG A 380 11.06 15.11 0.96
C ARG A 380 9.95 14.56 0.05
N GLY A 381 9.40 15.39 -0.82
CA GLY A 381 8.57 15.01 -1.94
C GLY A 381 9.42 14.82 -3.20
N GLY A 382 8.76 14.51 -4.29
CA GLY A 382 9.35 14.37 -5.61
C GLY A 382 8.60 13.38 -6.48
N THR A 383 9.09 13.21 -7.72
CA THR A 383 8.55 12.25 -8.67
C THR A 383 9.35 10.95 -8.60
N CYS A 384 8.68 9.86 -8.24
CA CYS A 384 9.30 8.54 -8.18
C CYS A 384 9.11 7.81 -9.51
N THR A 385 10.21 7.31 -10.05
CA THR A 385 10.23 6.54 -11.29
C THR A 385 11.12 5.32 -11.14
N ARG A 386 10.97 4.36 -12.04
CA ARG A 386 11.80 3.15 -12.07
C ARG A 386 13.27 3.52 -12.32
N GLY A 387 14.14 2.94 -11.50
CA GLY A 387 15.60 3.03 -11.64
C GLY A 387 16.21 1.91 -12.48
N ALA A 388 17.41 1.47 -12.12
CA ALA A 388 18.09 0.34 -12.76
C ALA A 388 17.31 -0.97 -12.51
N ASN A 389 17.50 -1.96 -13.38
CA ASN A 389 16.95 -3.29 -13.17
C ASN A 389 17.51 -3.96 -11.89
N GLY A 390 16.77 -4.92 -11.36
CA GLY A 390 17.10 -5.68 -10.17
C GLY A 390 16.57 -5.08 -8.88
N LEU A 391 17.02 -5.66 -7.77
CA LEU A 391 16.60 -5.31 -6.42
C LEU A 391 17.72 -4.56 -5.70
N ASN A 392 17.34 -3.68 -4.78
CA ASN A 392 18.24 -3.04 -3.83
C ASN A 392 18.62 -4.01 -2.69
N SER A 393 19.40 -3.54 -1.72
CA SER A 393 19.84 -4.34 -0.57
C SER A 393 18.72 -4.77 0.40
N TYR A 394 17.53 -4.21 0.25
CA TYR A 394 16.32 -4.55 1.02
C TYR A 394 15.41 -5.52 0.26
N GLY A 395 15.78 -5.94 -0.95
CA GLY A 395 14.95 -6.83 -1.79
C GLY A 395 13.81 -6.09 -2.52
N GLU A 396 13.88 -4.77 -2.62
CA GLU A 396 12.91 -3.92 -3.30
C GLU A 396 13.40 -3.57 -4.71
N PRO A 397 12.51 -3.43 -5.72
CA PRO A 397 12.86 -2.89 -7.02
C PRO A 397 13.56 -1.54 -6.92
N ASN A 398 14.61 -1.33 -7.70
CA ASN A 398 15.33 -0.07 -7.69
C ASN A 398 14.49 1.08 -8.25
N MET A 399 14.28 2.11 -7.45
CA MET A 399 13.56 3.34 -7.83
C MET A 399 14.46 4.56 -7.72
N VAL A 400 14.02 5.67 -8.33
CA VAL A 400 14.69 6.98 -8.29
C VAL A 400 13.66 8.04 -7.92
N LEU A 401 14.01 8.93 -7.01
CA LEU A 401 13.20 10.09 -6.61
C LEU A 401 13.91 11.38 -7.04
N SER A 402 13.30 12.10 -8.00
CA SER A 402 13.78 13.38 -8.54
C SER A 402 12.93 14.57 -8.09
#